data_608e22ef6763314f5566583308f7b465
#
_entry.id   608e22ef6763314f5566583308f7b465
#
_cell.length_a   1.000
_cell.length_b   1.000
_cell.length_c   1.000
_cell.angle_alpha   90.00
_cell.angle_beta   90.00
_cell.angle_gamma   90.00
#
_symmetry.space_group_name_H-M   'P 1'
#
loop_
_entity.id
_entity.type
_entity.pdbx_description
1 polymer ?
#
loop_
_entity_poly.entity_id
_entity_poly.type
_entity_poly.pdbx_seq_one_letter_code
_entity_poly.pdbx_strand_id
1 'polypeptide(L)'
;MDTKDILFELRTKNGLSQDELAEKVFVTRQAVSRWENGETVPNTETLKLLSNLFNVSINTLLGAPRQLICQCCGMPLEDEIIGRNSDGTLNEDYCKWCYADGNYTYSDMDDLIDICIPHMVKEGFSEEQARAYMKEMLPKLDYWKKYEELSDDGQFEEFKQNLIEEINALNIEGMPKVEKLNALVGKYVNLEYPLPNGASAKFLNDGTTYLGNQLEPEFGGERCFGVLANMDFILICTYGADGANPELVLYKKRYSDR
;
A
#
# COMPACT_ATOMS: atom_id res chain seq x y z
N MET A 1 -16.36 -20.30 8.28
CA MET A 1 -17.83 -20.16 8.09
C MET A 1 -18.03 -19.54 6.71
N ASP A 2 -19.01 -19.97 5.96
CA ASP A 2 -19.23 -19.44 4.61
C ASP A 2 -20.08 -18.16 4.65
N THR A 3 -19.96 -17.31 3.62
CA THR A 3 -20.74 -16.06 3.49
C THR A 3 -22.25 -16.26 3.76
N LYS A 4 -22.83 -17.36 3.27
CA LYS A 4 -24.25 -17.68 3.48
C LYS A 4 -24.63 -17.82 4.96
N ASP A 5 -23.78 -18.53 5.71
CA ASP A 5 -24.02 -18.77 7.15
C ASP A 5 -23.86 -17.50 7.96
N ILE A 6 -22.86 -16.69 7.61
CA ILE A 6 -22.59 -15.40 8.24
C ILE A 6 -23.74 -14.41 8.01
N LEU A 7 -24.22 -14.30 6.78
CA LEU A 7 -25.36 -13.43 6.47
C LEU A 7 -26.61 -13.84 7.20
N PHE A 8 -26.92 -15.13 7.24
CA PHE A 8 -28.06 -15.67 7.98
C PHE A 8 -27.93 -15.36 9.48
N GLU A 9 -26.75 -15.60 10.07
CA GLU A 9 -26.49 -15.35 11.50
C GLU A 9 -26.61 -13.85 11.82
N LEU A 10 -25.95 -12.97 11.06
CA LEU A 10 -26.00 -11.52 11.28
C LEU A 10 -27.43 -10.99 11.15
N ARG A 11 -28.17 -11.42 10.12
CA ARG A 11 -29.57 -11.01 9.94
C ARG A 11 -30.43 -11.42 11.14
N THR A 12 -30.34 -12.70 11.53
CA THR A 12 -31.16 -13.25 12.63
C THR A 12 -30.79 -12.66 13.97
N LYS A 13 -29.50 -12.44 14.25
CA LYS A 13 -28.99 -11.76 15.45
C LYS A 13 -29.51 -10.33 15.57
N ASN A 14 -29.71 -9.65 14.44
CA ASN A 14 -30.28 -8.31 14.38
C ASN A 14 -31.81 -8.31 14.30
N GLY A 15 -32.47 -9.46 14.41
CA GLY A 15 -33.94 -9.58 14.42
C GLY A 15 -34.60 -9.25 13.10
N LEU A 16 -33.88 -9.26 11.98
CA LEU A 16 -34.41 -8.88 10.67
C LEU A 16 -34.97 -10.09 9.91
N SER A 17 -36.12 -9.91 9.26
CA SER A 17 -36.61 -10.82 8.22
C SER A 17 -35.79 -10.64 6.93
N GLN A 18 -35.92 -11.59 5.99
CA GLN A 18 -35.31 -11.45 4.65
C GLN A 18 -35.84 -10.22 3.89
N ASP A 19 -37.11 -9.88 4.07
CA ASP A 19 -37.74 -8.70 3.45
C ASP A 19 -37.14 -7.40 4.02
N GLU A 20 -37.02 -7.28 5.33
CA GLU A 20 -36.45 -6.11 6.00
C GLU A 20 -34.98 -5.93 5.67
N LEU A 21 -34.19 -7.03 5.58
CA LEU A 21 -32.81 -6.93 5.12
C LEU A 21 -32.72 -6.44 3.68
N ALA A 22 -33.58 -7.01 2.80
CA ALA A 22 -33.63 -6.62 1.39
C ALA A 22 -33.93 -5.14 1.20
N GLU A 23 -34.89 -4.60 1.96
CA GLU A 23 -35.22 -3.17 1.96
C GLU A 23 -34.05 -2.30 2.40
N LYS A 24 -33.36 -2.68 3.49
CA LYS A 24 -32.21 -1.92 4.04
C LYS A 24 -31.00 -1.83 3.10
N VAL A 25 -30.80 -2.86 2.26
CA VAL A 25 -29.66 -2.91 1.32
C VAL A 25 -30.09 -2.76 -0.15
N PHE A 26 -31.33 -2.29 -0.38
CA PHE A 26 -31.89 -1.95 -1.69
C PHE A 26 -31.87 -3.08 -2.73
N VAL A 27 -32.22 -4.28 -2.31
CA VAL A 27 -32.29 -5.46 -3.17
C VAL A 27 -33.67 -6.15 -3.05
N THR A 28 -33.89 -7.23 -3.81
CA THR A 28 -35.09 -8.04 -3.67
C THR A 28 -34.93 -9.08 -2.55
N ARG A 29 -36.04 -9.49 -1.93
CA ARG A 29 -36.04 -10.62 -0.97
C ARG A 29 -35.44 -11.89 -1.57
N GLN A 30 -35.70 -12.16 -2.88
CA GLN A 30 -35.13 -13.31 -3.57
C GLN A 30 -33.61 -13.27 -3.61
N ALA A 31 -33.00 -12.08 -3.73
CA ALA A 31 -31.55 -11.95 -3.67
C ALA A 31 -31.00 -12.37 -2.30
N VAL A 32 -31.61 -11.88 -1.21
CA VAL A 32 -31.23 -12.29 0.15
C VAL A 32 -31.39 -13.79 0.35
N SER A 33 -32.50 -14.36 -0.11
CA SER A 33 -32.75 -15.81 -0.03
C SER A 33 -31.68 -16.61 -0.76
N ARG A 34 -31.27 -16.17 -1.96
CA ARG A 34 -30.20 -16.85 -2.73
C ARG A 34 -28.85 -16.78 -2.05
N TRP A 35 -28.53 -15.65 -1.40
CA TRP A 35 -27.30 -15.53 -0.63
C TRP A 35 -27.26 -16.48 0.56
N GLU A 36 -28.34 -16.54 1.34
CA GLU A 36 -28.46 -17.42 2.51
C GLU A 36 -28.53 -18.91 2.14
N ASN A 37 -28.97 -19.24 0.93
CA ASN A 37 -28.91 -20.61 0.39
C ASN A 37 -27.55 -20.95 -0.26
N GLY A 38 -26.66 -19.96 -0.44
CA GLY A 38 -25.36 -20.15 -1.09
C GLY A 38 -25.43 -20.27 -2.63
N GLU A 39 -26.56 -19.88 -3.24
CA GLU A 39 -26.74 -19.90 -4.70
C GLU A 39 -25.96 -18.78 -5.37
N THR A 40 -25.86 -17.62 -4.70
CA THR A 40 -25.11 -16.45 -5.16
C THR A 40 -24.45 -15.73 -3.98
N VAL A 41 -23.51 -14.84 -4.27
CA VAL A 41 -22.85 -13.97 -3.28
C VAL A 41 -23.25 -12.51 -3.58
N PRO A 42 -23.42 -11.64 -2.57
CA PRO A 42 -23.62 -10.22 -2.79
C PRO A 42 -22.49 -9.60 -3.61
N ASN A 43 -22.81 -8.63 -4.47
CA ASN A 43 -21.79 -7.87 -5.17
C ASN A 43 -21.08 -6.88 -4.23
N THR A 44 -19.98 -6.27 -4.68
CA THR A 44 -19.14 -5.36 -3.86
C THR A 44 -19.93 -4.21 -3.25
N GLU A 45 -20.83 -3.58 -4.00
CA GLU A 45 -21.63 -2.46 -3.47
C GLU A 45 -22.60 -2.92 -2.39
N THR A 46 -23.22 -4.07 -2.58
CA THR A 46 -24.08 -4.67 -1.55
C THR A 46 -23.29 -5.11 -0.32
N LEU A 47 -22.07 -5.64 -0.49
CA LEU A 47 -21.18 -5.98 0.63
C LEU A 47 -20.83 -4.76 1.47
N LYS A 48 -20.58 -3.59 0.85
CA LYS A 48 -20.36 -2.32 1.57
C LYS A 48 -21.59 -1.92 2.41
N LEU A 49 -22.80 -2.05 1.83
CA LEU A 49 -24.04 -1.75 2.55
C LEU A 49 -24.26 -2.72 3.73
N LEU A 50 -24.01 -4.01 3.52
CA LEU A 50 -24.10 -5.03 4.58
C LEU A 50 -23.07 -4.81 5.68
N SER A 51 -21.82 -4.46 5.31
CA SER A 51 -20.75 -4.10 6.25
C SER A 51 -21.17 -2.95 7.16
N ASN A 52 -21.70 -1.88 6.59
CA ASN A 52 -22.19 -0.75 7.35
C ASN A 52 -23.42 -1.09 8.22
N LEU A 53 -24.37 -1.85 7.68
CA LEU A 53 -25.60 -2.25 8.38
C LEU A 53 -25.30 -3.09 9.61
N PHE A 54 -24.40 -4.09 9.46
CA PHE A 54 -24.08 -5.04 10.52
C PHE A 54 -22.87 -4.63 11.36
N ASN A 55 -22.18 -3.58 10.94
CA ASN A 55 -20.94 -3.10 11.60
C ASN A 55 -19.86 -4.20 11.69
N VAL A 56 -19.64 -4.91 10.58
CA VAL A 56 -18.59 -5.93 10.42
C VAL A 56 -17.81 -5.65 9.13
N SER A 57 -16.54 -6.08 9.08
CA SER A 57 -15.73 -5.91 7.87
C SER A 57 -16.28 -6.72 6.68
N ILE A 58 -15.96 -6.28 5.46
CA ILE A 58 -16.25 -7.08 4.26
C ILE A 58 -15.49 -8.42 4.34
N ASN A 59 -14.28 -8.40 4.89
CA ASN A 59 -13.50 -9.61 5.12
C ASN A 59 -14.27 -10.61 6.01
N THR A 60 -14.91 -10.15 7.08
CA THR A 60 -15.79 -10.98 7.93
C THR A 60 -16.98 -11.51 7.15
N LEU A 61 -17.69 -10.69 6.37
CA LEU A 61 -18.81 -11.10 5.53
C LEU A 61 -18.42 -12.21 4.51
N LEU A 62 -17.18 -12.20 4.06
CA LEU A 62 -16.62 -13.20 3.14
C LEU A 62 -16.02 -14.43 3.83
N GLY A 63 -16.18 -14.56 5.15
CA GLY A 63 -15.67 -15.71 5.91
C GLY A 63 -14.23 -15.51 6.43
N ALA A 64 -13.78 -14.27 6.53
CA ALA A 64 -12.44 -13.88 6.98
C ALA A 64 -11.30 -14.59 6.23
N PRO A 65 -11.28 -14.54 4.88
CA PRO A 65 -10.27 -15.24 4.07
C PRO A 65 -8.85 -14.68 4.25
N ARG A 66 -8.71 -13.47 4.80
CA ARG A 66 -7.43 -12.82 5.08
C ARG A 66 -7.32 -12.46 6.55
N GLN A 67 -6.11 -12.57 7.09
CA GLN A 67 -5.79 -11.95 8.37
C GLN A 67 -5.51 -10.47 8.10
N LEU A 68 -6.43 -9.60 8.53
CA LEU A 68 -6.24 -8.16 8.44
C LEU A 68 -5.23 -7.69 9.49
N ILE A 69 -4.36 -6.78 9.10
CA ILE A 69 -3.41 -6.11 9.99
C ILE A 69 -3.46 -4.60 9.77
N CYS A 70 -3.29 -3.84 10.82
CA CYS A 70 -3.21 -2.39 10.73
C CYS A 70 -1.96 -1.95 9.96
N GLN A 71 -2.14 -1.23 8.87
CA GLN A 71 -1.06 -0.76 8.01
C GLN A 71 -0.24 0.41 8.63
N CYS A 72 -0.60 0.85 9.84
CA CYS A 72 0.16 1.84 10.59
C CYS A 72 0.97 1.20 11.74
N CYS A 73 0.35 0.36 12.60
CA CYS A 73 1.04 -0.22 13.77
C CYS A 73 1.27 -1.73 13.69
N GLY A 74 0.74 -2.41 12.66
CA GLY A 74 0.96 -3.84 12.43
C GLY A 74 0.12 -4.78 13.30
N MET A 75 -0.74 -4.26 14.19
CA MET A 75 -1.58 -5.13 15.04
C MET A 75 -2.65 -5.84 14.18
N PRO A 76 -3.04 -7.09 14.54
CA PRO A 76 -4.19 -7.75 13.93
C PRO A 76 -5.47 -6.93 14.09
N LEU A 77 -6.33 -6.95 13.07
CA LEU A 77 -7.61 -6.23 13.09
C LEU A 77 -8.77 -7.21 13.26
N GLU A 78 -9.61 -6.89 14.24
CA GLU A 78 -10.93 -7.48 14.45
C GLU A 78 -11.98 -6.39 14.27
N ASP A 79 -13.23 -6.74 13.97
CA ASP A 79 -14.29 -5.79 13.60
C ASP A 79 -14.47 -4.64 14.63
N GLU A 80 -14.30 -4.94 15.93
CA GLU A 80 -14.47 -3.97 17.02
C GLU A 80 -13.37 -2.90 17.10
N ILE A 81 -12.23 -3.16 16.48
CA ILE A 81 -11.06 -2.29 16.54
C ILE A 81 -10.67 -1.68 15.19
N ILE A 82 -11.39 -2.00 14.13
CA ILE A 82 -11.19 -1.37 12.81
C ILE A 82 -11.53 0.12 12.89
N GLY A 83 -10.69 0.94 12.26
CA GLY A 83 -10.87 2.39 12.11
C GLY A 83 -12.05 2.75 11.21
N ARG A 84 -12.44 4.02 11.22
CA ARG A 84 -13.55 4.52 10.40
C ARG A 84 -13.13 5.67 9.53
N ASN A 85 -13.65 5.67 8.32
CA ASN A 85 -13.59 6.79 7.40
C ASN A 85 -14.48 7.94 7.88
N SER A 86 -14.32 9.12 7.29
CA SER A 86 -15.12 10.31 7.62
C SER A 86 -16.63 10.14 7.36
N ASP A 87 -17.01 9.20 6.50
CA ASP A 87 -18.41 8.83 6.23
C ASP A 87 -18.96 7.75 7.18
N GLY A 88 -18.16 7.32 8.18
CA GLY A 88 -18.50 6.30 9.16
C GLY A 88 -18.29 4.86 8.69
N THR A 89 -17.90 4.61 7.45
CA THR A 89 -17.60 3.27 6.94
C THR A 89 -16.35 2.70 7.59
N LEU A 90 -16.25 1.35 7.69
CA LEU A 90 -15.06 0.68 8.22
C LEU A 90 -13.89 0.79 7.24
N ASN A 91 -12.70 1.07 7.77
CA ASN A 91 -11.45 1.08 7.02
C ASN A 91 -10.62 -0.14 7.41
N GLU A 92 -10.66 -1.19 6.61
CA GLU A 92 -10.01 -2.48 6.90
C GLU A 92 -8.48 -2.43 6.90
N ASP A 93 -7.88 -1.28 6.57
CA ASP A 93 -6.43 -1.11 6.56
C ASP A 93 -5.87 -0.58 7.89
N TYR A 94 -6.72 0.01 8.76
CA TYR A 94 -6.23 0.69 9.97
C TYR A 94 -7.07 0.37 11.21
N CYS A 95 -6.42 0.31 12.37
CA CYS A 95 -7.12 0.25 13.64
C CYS A 95 -7.62 1.65 14.06
N LYS A 96 -8.64 1.69 14.92
CA LYS A 96 -9.26 2.92 15.44
C LYS A 96 -8.33 3.83 16.24
N TRP A 97 -7.19 3.32 16.69
CA TRP A 97 -6.18 4.12 17.39
C TRP A 97 -5.20 4.80 16.44
N CYS A 98 -4.98 4.23 15.26
CA CYS A 98 -4.13 4.81 14.23
C CYS A 98 -4.90 5.68 13.23
N TYR A 99 -6.19 5.39 13.05
CA TYR A 99 -7.03 6.09 12.09
C TYR A 99 -8.48 6.15 12.59
N ALA A 100 -9.00 7.35 12.74
CA ALA A 100 -10.38 7.60 13.18
C ALA A 100 -10.99 8.80 12.45
N ASP A 101 -12.22 8.64 12.01
CA ASP A 101 -13.02 9.70 11.37
C ASP A 101 -12.31 10.39 10.19
N GLY A 102 -11.58 9.60 9.40
CA GLY A 102 -10.83 10.09 8.25
C GLY A 102 -9.45 10.67 8.56
N ASN A 103 -8.99 10.62 9.82
CA ASN A 103 -7.74 11.24 10.24
C ASN A 103 -6.76 10.21 10.81
N TYR A 104 -5.49 10.37 10.48
CA TYR A 104 -4.40 9.60 11.09
C TYR A 104 -3.97 10.22 12.42
N THR A 105 -3.66 9.38 13.39
CA THR A 105 -3.24 9.81 14.73
C THR A 105 -1.74 10.07 14.81
N TYR A 106 -0.95 9.28 14.07
CA TYR A 106 0.51 9.33 14.14
C TYR A 106 1.09 9.83 12.84
N SER A 107 2.03 10.75 12.91
CA SER A 107 2.87 11.24 11.81
C SER A 107 4.35 10.91 12.00
N ASP A 108 4.75 10.51 13.22
CA ASP A 108 6.10 10.11 13.56
C ASP A 108 6.15 8.64 13.99
N MET A 109 7.14 7.91 13.48
CA MET A 109 7.28 6.47 13.73
C MET A 109 7.80 6.18 15.13
N ASP A 110 8.70 7.00 15.68
CA ASP A 110 9.25 6.82 17.01
C ASP A 110 8.19 7.10 18.08
N ASP A 111 7.31 8.09 17.88
CA ASP A 111 6.15 8.34 18.75
C ASP A 111 5.21 7.12 18.80
N LEU A 112 4.92 6.52 17.64
CA LEU A 112 4.12 5.29 17.60
C LEU A 112 4.81 4.13 18.34
N ILE A 113 6.11 3.95 18.10
CA ILE A 113 6.89 2.90 18.78
C ILE A 113 6.79 3.06 20.29
N ASP A 114 7.02 4.26 20.83
CA ASP A 114 6.99 4.53 22.27
C ASP A 114 5.63 4.22 22.89
N ILE A 115 4.54 4.44 22.16
CA ILE A 115 3.18 4.09 22.62
C ILE A 115 2.93 2.58 22.54
N CYS A 116 3.46 1.87 21.55
CA CYS A 116 3.24 0.43 21.39
C CYS A 116 4.07 -0.42 22.36
N ILE A 117 5.29 0.00 22.73
CA ILE A 117 6.20 -0.77 23.59
C ILE A 117 5.55 -1.25 24.89
N PRO A 118 4.86 -0.42 25.70
CA PRO A 118 4.24 -0.88 26.96
C PRO A 118 3.22 -2.01 26.77
N HIS A 119 2.56 -2.06 25.60
CA HIS A 119 1.61 -3.13 25.29
C HIS A 119 2.34 -4.43 24.94
N MET A 120 3.40 -4.35 24.11
CA MET A 120 4.21 -5.51 23.75
C MET A 120 4.94 -6.12 24.94
N VAL A 121 5.39 -5.28 25.87
CA VAL A 121 6.02 -5.77 27.13
C VAL A 121 5.03 -6.57 27.97
N LYS A 122 3.75 -6.19 28.02
CA LYS A 122 2.70 -6.97 28.69
C LYS A 122 2.45 -8.32 28.02
N GLU A 123 2.68 -8.41 26.70
CA GLU A 123 2.60 -9.66 25.92
C GLU A 123 3.87 -10.51 26.00
N GLY A 124 4.89 -10.08 26.76
CA GLY A 124 6.08 -10.89 27.08
C GLY A 124 7.35 -10.53 26.31
N PHE A 125 7.36 -9.44 25.53
CA PHE A 125 8.58 -8.92 24.93
C PHE A 125 9.42 -8.14 25.96
N SER A 126 10.75 -8.15 25.82
CA SER A 126 11.54 -7.10 26.45
C SER A 126 11.35 -5.79 25.71
N GLU A 127 11.59 -4.64 26.34
CA GLU A 127 11.49 -3.33 25.70
C GLU A 127 12.42 -3.22 24.48
N GLU A 128 13.64 -3.75 24.60
CA GLU A 128 14.63 -3.76 23.51
C GLU A 128 14.16 -4.61 22.32
N GLN A 129 13.62 -5.80 22.60
CA GLN A 129 13.07 -6.68 21.56
C GLN A 129 11.86 -6.05 20.87
N ALA A 130 10.94 -5.43 21.63
CA ALA A 130 9.78 -4.74 21.09
C ALA A 130 10.20 -3.59 20.16
N ARG A 131 11.14 -2.75 20.59
CA ARG A 131 11.65 -1.63 19.81
C ARG A 131 12.36 -2.10 18.54
N ALA A 132 13.22 -3.11 18.61
CA ALA A 132 13.90 -3.66 17.45
C ALA A 132 12.90 -4.24 16.44
N TYR A 133 11.93 -5.01 16.91
CA TYR A 133 10.87 -5.57 16.06
C TYR A 133 10.05 -4.48 15.35
N MET A 134 9.61 -3.45 16.09
CA MET A 134 8.83 -2.36 15.52
C MET A 134 9.63 -1.60 14.46
N LYS A 135 10.89 -1.28 14.73
CA LYS A 135 11.79 -0.58 13.78
C LYS A 135 12.03 -1.38 12.50
N GLU A 136 12.01 -2.69 12.56
CA GLU A 136 12.15 -3.54 11.38
C GLU A 136 10.82 -3.68 10.62
N MET A 137 9.71 -3.76 11.33
CA MET A 137 8.39 -4.08 10.77
C MET A 137 7.68 -2.84 10.19
N LEU A 138 7.67 -1.71 10.92
CA LEU A 138 6.88 -0.54 10.54
C LEU A 138 7.20 0.00 9.14
N PRO A 139 8.47 0.11 8.70
CA PRO A 139 8.76 0.62 7.35
C PRO A 139 8.19 -0.23 6.21
N LYS A 140 7.81 -1.49 6.50
CA LYS A 140 7.20 -2.42 5.53
C LYS A 140 5.68 -2.23 5.39
N LEU A 141 5.05 -1.52 6.33
CA LEU A 141 3.61 -1.26 6.32
C LEU A 141 3.27 -0.09 5.40
N ASP A 142 2.10 -0.16 4.76
CA ASP A 142 1.72 0.79 3.72
C ASP A 142 1.67 2.26 4.19
N TYR A 143 1.33 2.50 5.45
CA TYR A 143 1.30 3.85 6.01
C TYR A 143 2.67 4.52 6.03
N TRP A 144 3.73 3.75 6.33
CA TRP A 144 5.10 4.25 6.51
C TRP A 144 5.95 4.15 5.24
N LYS A 145 5.45 3.49 4.20
CA LYS A 145 6.15 3.45 2.92
C LYS A 145 6.27 4.85 2.35
N LYS A 146 7.49 5.28 2.12
CA LYS A 146 7.78 6.57 1.48
C LYS A 146 7.52 6.55 -0.02
N TYR A 147 7.43 5.37 -0.61
CA TYR A 147 7.36 5.18 -2.05
C TYR A 147 6.29 4.15 -2.42
N GLU A 148 5.60 4.42 -3.50
CA GLU A 148 4.61 3.54 -4.11
C GLU A 148 5.10 3.13 -5.49
N GLU A 149 5.30 1.82 -5.70
CA GLU A 149 5.62 1.29 -7.01
C GLU A 149 4.45 1.51 -7.96
N LEU A 150 4.72 2.14 -9.11
CA LEU A 150 3.70 2.36 -10.13
C LEU A 150 3.66 1.16 -11.05
N SER A 151 2.48 0.54 -11.17
CA SER A 151 2.22 -0.50 -12.16
C SER A 151 2.33 0.06 -13.58
N ASP A 152 2.93 -0.71 -14.46
CA ASP A 152 3.19 -0.33 -15.83
C ASP A 152 1.99 -0.64 -16.74
N ASP A 153 1.64 0.29 -17.63
CA ASP A 153 0.59 0.13 -18.66
C ASP A 153 1.17 -0.12 -20.07
N GLY A 154 2.47 -0.38 -20.17
CA GLY A 154 3.19 -0.69 -21.40
C GLY A 154 3.82 0.51 -22.12
N GLN A 155 3.37 1.75 -21.89
CA GLN A 155 4.02 2.94 -22.50
C GLN A 155 5.32 3.29 -21.76
N PHE A 156 5.29 3.15 -20.45
CA PHE A 156 6.48 3.35 -19.63
C PHE A 156 7.50 2.22 -19.82
N GLU A 157 7.04 1.01 -20.16
CA GLU A 157 7.91 -0.13 -20.44
C GLU A 157 8.84 0.13 -21.63
N GLU A 158 8.34 0.72 -22.71
CA GLU A 158 9.18 1.09 -23.87
C GLU A 158 10.30 2.07 -23.47
N PHE A 159 9.98 3.06 -22.63
CA PHE A 159 10.97 3.98 -22.08
C PHE A 159 12.01 3.25 -21.21
N LYS A 160 11.57 2.34 -20.34
CA LYS A 160 12.47 1.56 -19.46
C LYS A 160 13.42 0.71 -20.31
N GLN A 161 12.91 0.01 -21.32
CA GLN A 161 13.72 -0.83 -22.21
C GLN A 161 14.77 -0.02 -22.96
N ASN A 162 14.42 1.12 -23.52
CA ASN A 162 15.36 2.01 -24.20
C ASN A 162 16.46 2.51 -23.24
N LEU A 163 16.11 2.87 -22.01
CA LEU A 163 17.08 3.30 -21.01
C LEU A 163 17.99 2.13 -20.56
N ILE A 164 17.45 0.93 -20.40
CA ILE A 164 18.24 -0.29 -20.09
C ILE A 164 19.23 -0.57 -21.20
N GLU A 165 18.81 -0.49 -22.47
CA GLU A 165 19.70 -0.70 -23.62
C GLU A 165 20.83 0.34 -23.65
N GLU A 166 20.54 1.61 -23.38
CA GLU A 166 21.56 2.65 -23.29
C GLU A 166 22.51 2.43 -22.11
N ILE A 167 22.02 1.98 -20.95
CA ILE A 167 22.84 1.64 -19.76
C ILE A 167 23.77 0.46 -20.10
N ASN A 168 23.25 -0.57 -20.75
CA ASN A 168 24.05 -1.74 -21.17
C ASN A 168 25.10 -1.38 -22.23
N ALA A 169 24.79 -0.47 -23.15
CA ALA A 169 25.70 0.03 -24.19
C ALA A 169 26.83 0.90 -23.60
N LEU A 170 26.71 1.39 -22.38
CA LEU A 170 27.79 2.07 -21.69
C LEU A 170 28.84 1.04 -21.29
N ASN A 171 29.87 0.88 -22.12
CA ASN A 171 31.01 0.02 -21.82
C ASN A 171 31.71 0.55 -20.53
N ILE A 172 31.56 -0.18 -19.42
CA ILE A 172 31.81 0.29 -18.05
C ILE A 172 33.26 0.04 -17.62
N GLU A 173 34.10 -0.52 -18.48
CA GLU A 173 35.51 -0.70 -18.14
C GLU A 173 36.21 0.65 -17.91
N GLY A 174 36.58 0.93 -16.68
CA GLY A 174 37.50 2.00 -16.28
C GLY A 174 36.90 3.35 -15.83
N MET A 175 35.61 3.57 -15.80
CA MET A 175 35.01 4.78 -15.21
C MET A 175 34.07 4.48 -14.04
N PRO A 176 33.95 5.35 -13.02
CA PRO A 176 32.92 5.24 -12.02
C PRO A 176 31.54 5.20 -12.69
N LYS A 177 30.78 4.17 -12.39
CA LYS A 177 29.42 3.90 -12.90
C LYS A 177 28.49 5.11 -12.82
N VAL A 178 28.71 5.93 -11.83
CA VAL A 178 28.00 7.15 -11.47
C VAL A 178 28.16 8.27 -12.49
N GLU A 179 29.39 8.56 -12.94
CA GLU A 179 29.62 9.63 -13.91
C GLU A 179 28.99 9.34 -15.25
N LYS A 180 28.98 8.05 -15.65
CA LYS A 180 28.34 7.62 -16.90
C LYS A 180 26.81 7.68 -16.80
N LEU A 181 26.25 7.27 -15.68
CA LEU A 181 24.81 7.40 -15.42
C LEU A 181 24.39 8.88 -15.38
N ASN A 182 25.15 9.75 -14.76
CA ASN A 182 24.88 11.18 -14.75
C ASN A 182 24.88 11.77 -16.17
N ALA A 183 25.81 11.35 -17.03
CA ALA A 183 25.85 11.78 -18.42
C ALA A 183 24.64 11.29 -19.22
N LEU A 184 24.18 10.08 -18.94
CA LEU A 184 23.00 9.49 -19.58
C LEU A 184 21.73 10.19 -19.12
N VAL A 185 21.60 10.38 -17.84
CA VAL A 185 20.45 11.03 -17.21
C VAL A 185 20.27 12.47 -17.69
N GLY A 186 21.36 13.18 -17.98
CA GLY A 186 21.32 14.50 -18.58
C GLY A 186 20.52 14.58 -19.89
N LYS A 187 20.38 13.47 -20.62
CA LYS A 187 19.57 13.42 -21.83
C LYS A 187 18.06 13.37 -21.54
N TYR A 188 17.67 12.87 -20.38
CA TYR A 188 16.28 12.62 -20.00
C TYR A 188 15.68 13.71 -19.10
N VAL A 189 16.47 14.64 -18.65
CA VAL A 189 16.00 15.80 -17.89
C VAL A 189 15.20 16.72 -18.79
N ASN A 190 14.12 17.30 -18.29
CA ASN A 190 13.15 18.14 -18.97
C ASN A 190 12.25 17.46 -20.02
N LEU A 191 12.35 16.15 -20.19
CA LEU A 191 11.41 15.39 -20.99
C LEU A 191 10.17 15.02 -20.15
N GLU A 192 9.06 14.87 -20.81
CA GLU A 192 7.81 14.40 -20.22
C GLU A 192 7.67 12.89 -20.49
N TYR A 193 7.46 12.13 -19.43
CA TYR A 193 7.34 10.67 -19.50
C TYR A 193 5.90 10.27 -19.23
N PRO A 194 5.32 9.40 -20.06
CA PRO A 194 4.01 8.83 -19.78
C PRO A 194 4.08 7.94 -18.52
N LEU A 195 3.09 8.07 -17.68
CA LEU A 195 2.89 7.24 -16.50
C LEU A 195 1.64 6.39 -16.66
N PRO A 196 1.49 5.30 -15.87
CA PRO A 196 0.24 4.58 -15.77
C PRO A 196 -0.95 5.50 -15.51
N ASN A 197 -2.13 5.11 -16.00
CA ASN A 197 -3.39 5.86 -15.86
C ASN A 197 -3.44 7.22 -16.59
N GLY A 198 -2.61 7.42 -17.60
CA GLY A 198 -2.63 8.64 -18.43
C GLY A 198 -2.03 9.88 -17.75
N ALA A 199 -1.37 9.72 -16.63
CA ALA A 199 -0.57 10.79 -16.01
C ALA A 199 0.77 10.97 -16.76
N SER A 200 1.52 12.02 -16.40
CA SER A 200 2.88 12.20 -16.88
C SER A 200 3.79 12.69 -15.77
N ALA A 201 5.08 12.37 -15.86
CA ALA A 201 6.11 12.90 -14.98
C ALA A 201 7.15 13.66 -15.77
N LYS A 202 7.62 14.77 -15.23
CA LYS A 202 8.69 15.57 -15.78
C LYS A 202 9.80 15.77 -14.77
N PHE A 203 11.00 15.37 -15.14
CA PHE A 203 12.19 15.58 -14.32
C PHE A 203 12.88 16.85 -14.78
N LEU A 204 12.78 17.91 -13.98
CA LEU A 204 13.27 19.24 -14.33
C LEU A 204 14.72 19.43 -13.87
N ASN A 205 15.50 20.14 -14.66
CA ASN A 205 16.85 20.57 -14.25
C ASN A 205 16.78 21.94 -13.54
N ASP A 206 16.03 22.01 -12.45
CA ASP A 206 15.76 23.23 -11.69
C ASP A 206 16.27 23.16 -10.23
N GLY A 207 17.07 22.15 -9.91
CA GLY A 207 17.56 21.88 -8.55
C GLY A 207 16.61 21.06 -7.68
N THR A 208 15.37 20.79 -8.11
CA THR A 208 14.44 19.88 -7.42
C THR A 208 14.63 18.43 -7.85
N THR A 209 15.20 18.21 -9.03
CA THR A 209 15.62 16.91 -9.53
C THR A 209 17.05 16.65 -9.13
N TYR A 210 17.30 15.56 -8.42
CA TYR A 210 18.67 15.11 -8.22
C TYR A 210 18.98 13.93 -9.13
N LEU A 211 20.26 13.81 -9.45
CA LEU A 211 20.78 12.81 -10.34
C LEU A 211 21.81 11.98 -9.58
N GLY A 212 21.57 10.68 -9.45
CA GLY A 212 22.61 9.73 -9.14
C GLY A 212 22.67 9.16 -7.77
N ASN A 213 23.31 8.91 -6.94
CA ASN A 213 24.02 8.18 -5.94
C ASN A 213 23.46 8.08 -4.54
N GLN A 214 22.30 8.58 -4.23
CA GLN A 214 21.75 8.32 -2.92
C GLN A 214 21.10 6.94 -2.93
N LEU A 215 21.76 6.00 -2.26
CA LEU A 215 21.18 4.73 -1.87
C LEU A 215 20.08 5.07 -0.85
N GLU A 216 18.84 4.88 -1.26
CA GLU A 216 17.72 4.90 -0.31
C GLU A 216 17.71 3.54 0.37
N PRO A 217 17.81 3.48 1.72
CA PRO A 217 17.89 2.21 2.45
C PRO A 217 16.70 1.28 2.18
N GLU A 218 15.55 1.86 1.85
CA GLU A 218 14.31 1.14 1.54
C GLU A 218 14.41 0.27 0.28
N PHE A 219 15.34 0.56 -0.63
CA PHE A 219 15.50 -0.16 -1.89
C PHE A 219 16.62 -1.19 -1.89
N GLY A 220 17.20 -1.51 -0.74
CA GLY A 220 18.02 -2.72 -0.60
C GLY A 220 19.52 -2.61 -0.79
N GLY A 221 20.10 -1.42 -0.58
CA GLY A 221 21.55 -1.33 -0.35
C GLY A 221 22.41 -1.24 -1.62
N GLU A 222 23.58 -1.89 -1.62
CA GLU A 222 24.68 -1.68 -2.56
C GLU A 222 24.38 -1.91 -4.05
N ARG A 223 23.23 -2.50 -4.39
CA ARG A 223 22.83 -2.83 -5.77
C ARG A 223 21.75 -1.95 -6.32
N CYS A 224 21.32 -0.97 -5.55
CA CYS A 224 20.22 -0.09 -5.89
C CYS A 224 20.72 1.37 -5.88
N PHE A 225 20.34 2.15 -6.88
CA PHE A 225 20.63 3.59 -6.91
C PHE A 225 19.53 4.36 -7.64
N GLY A 226 19.28 5.58 -7.19
CA GLY A 226 18.39 6.51 -7.86
C GLY A 226 19.01 6.96 -9.18
N VAL A 227 18.25 6.87 -10.26
CA VAL A 227 18.66 7.34 -11.58
C VAL A 227 18.15 8.75 -11.82
N LEU A 228 16.85 8.95 -11.58
CA LEU A 228 16.16 10.23 -11.69
C LEU A 228 15.23 10.41 -10.49
N ALA A 229 15.22 11.56 -9.89
CA ALA A 229 14.27 11.88 -8.84
C ALA A 229 13.82 13.35 -8.92
N ASN A 230 12.55 13.59 -8.64
CA ASN A 230 11.99 14.91 -8.44
C ASN A 230 11.16 14.94 -7.15
N MET A 231 10.34 15.97 -6.95
CA MET A 231 9.50 16.06 -5.75
C MET A 231 8.49 14.91 -5.64
N ASP A 232 7.96 14.40 -6.78
CA ASP A 232 6.84 13.45 -6.78
C ASP A 232 7.27 12.02 -7.06
N PHE A 233 8.37 11.81 -7.81
CA PHE A 233 8.77 10.51 -8.32
C PHE A 233 10.25 10.22 -8.12
N ILE A 234 10.59 8.94 -8.07
CA ILE A 234 11.96 8.46 -8.14
C ILE A 234 12.04 7.22 -9.05
N LEU A 235 12.94 7.25 -10.02
CA LEU A 235 13.30 6.12 -10.86
C LEU A 235 14.54 5.46 -10.26
N ILE A 236 14.41 4.19 -9.91
CA ILE A 236 15.46 3.38 -9.28
C ILE A 236 15.98 2.38 -10.30
N CYS A 237 17.29 2.21 -10.35
CA CYS A 237 17.94 1.11 -11.06
C CYS A 237 18.46 0.09 -10.07
N THR A 238 18.06 -1.16 -10.21
CA THR A 238 18.58 -2.30 -9.45
C THR A 238 19.40 -3.21 -10.35
N TYR A 239 20.42 -3.86 -9.77
CA TYR A 239 21.20 -4.88 -10.46
C TYR A 239 21.04 -6.22 -9.77
N GLY A 240 20.92 -7.29 -10.56
CA GLY A 240 20.95 -8.66 -10.06
C GLY A 240 22.27 -9.00 -9.35
N ALA A 241 22.30 -10.16 -8.70
CA ALA A 241 23.47 -10.64 -7.94
C ALA A 241 24.74 -10.80 -8.78
N ASP A 242 24.58 -11.02 -10.06
CA ASP A 242 25.63 -11.19 -11.08
C ASP A 242 26.11 -9.84 -11.68
N GLY A 243 25.49 -8.72 -11.30
CA GLY A 243 25.75 -7.41 -11.88
C GLY A 243 25.27 -7.25 -13.32
N ALA A 244 24.60 -8.25 -13.87
CA ALA A 244 23.95 -8.24 -15.16
C ALA A 244 22.46 -7.91 -15.03
N ASN A 245 21.84 -7.46 -16.10
CA ASN A 245 20.41 -7.17 -16.21
C ASN A 245 19.91 -6.09 -15.22
N PRO A 246 20.19 -4.80 -15.49
CA PRO A 246 19.59 -3.72 -14.73
C PRO A 246 18.06 -3.73 -14.91
N GLU A 247 17.36 -3.56 -13.81
CA GLU A 247 15.92 -3.38 -13.78
C GLU A 247 15.61 -1.95 -13.34
N LEU A 248 14.66 -1.29 -14.01
CA LEU A 248 14.25 0.06 -13.70
C LEU A 248 12.82 0.04 -13.15
N VAL A 249 12.63 0.62 -11.98
CA VAL A 249 11.34 0.72 -11.33
C VAL A 249 11.07 2.19 -10.99
N LEU A 250 9.90 2.69 -11.38
CA LEU A 250 9.43 4.01 -11.04
C LEU A 250 8.57 3.94 -9.78
N TYR A 251 8.91 4.78 -8.80
CA TYR A 251 8.14 4.94 -7.59
C TYR A 251 7.58 6.36 -7.49
N LYS A 252 6.35 6.47 -7.03
CA LYS A 252 5.75 7.72 -6.59
C LYS A 252 6.13 7.95 -5.14
N LYS A 253 6.65 9.15 -4.83
CA LYS A 253 6.92 9.55 -3.45
C LYS A 253 5.60 9.80 -2.74
N ARG A 254 5.42 9.17 -1.60
CA ARG A 254 4.32 9.46 -0.68
C ARG A 254 4.84 10.51 0.30
N TYR A 255 4.30 11.71 0.23
CA TYR A 255 4.67 12.74 1.21
C TYR A 255 4.17 12.33 2.59
N SER A 256 5.08 12.39 3.57
CA SER A 256 4.78 12.13 4.99
C SER A 256 4.04 13.28 5.67
N ASP A 257 3.64 14.32 4.94
CA ASP A 257 2.81 15.41 5.46
C ASP A 257 1.33 14.99 5.41
N ARG A 258 1.01 14.06 6.28
CA ARG A 258 -0.35 13.66 6.56
C ARG A 258 -0.70 13.99 7.98
#